data_e2556c2bda3937ccbbd601de357228af
#
_entry.id   e2556c2bda3937ccbbd601de357228af
#
_cell.length_a   1.000
_cell.length_b   1.000
_cell.length_c   1.000
_cell.angle_alpha   90.00
_cell.angle_beta   90.00
_cell.angle_gamma   90.00
#
_symmetry.space_group_name_H-M   'P 1'
#
loop_
_entity.id
_entity.type
_entity.pdbx_description
1 polymer ?
#
loop_
_entity_poly.entity_id
_entity_poly.type
_entity_poly.pdbx_seq_one_letter_code
_entity_poly.pdbx_strand_id
1 'polypeptide(L)'
;CLIILTSCGGGGSSNSSETNPNGSDQDINLSTEICSNTNRDRLLKCDLKHDNRDRFYYVYAPGNLDSNESIPVLFALHGYGSSALTHLNYTNYFPIADTNNFIVVYPQGATTATLSSHWNVGGWTSKSTVKDIEFIDTIINLLKAKIQIDETRLYSSGMSNGGYMSYHLICNLSERFAAIASVTGSMTDGTYDNCSPLHPMPVLQIHGLQDFVVPYIGNSGSKSIPDVIDYWVNYNSCKLEPNQLIKYSNNFDLVIFDTYENCLNNVNVKLILHPEMDHTWPTLQEYGVSASNEIWNFVSQYDLYGFIE
;
A
#
# COMPACT_ATOMS: atom_id res chain seq x y z
N CYS A 1 11.19 24.45 4.87
CA CYS A 1 9.97 25.27 4.95
C CYS A 1 8.89 24.45 5.65
N LEU A 2 8.47 24.89 6.84
CA LEU A 2 7.53 24.17 7.70
C LEU A 2 6.13 24.36 7.09
N ILE A 3 5.53 23.32 6.52
CA ILE A 3 4.13 23.38 6.10
C ILE A 3 3.30 23.29 7.37
N ILE A 4 2.89 24.46 7.87
CA ILE A 4 1.97 24.59 8.99
C ILE A 4 0.56 24.32 8.46
N LEU A 5 0.02 23.16 8.77
CA LEU A 5 -1.39 22.82 8.59
C LEU A 5 -2.19 23.55 9.68
N THR A 6 -2.40 24.87 9.52
CA THR A 6 -3.29 25.62 10.39
C THR A 6 -4.72 25.58 9.86
N SER A 7 -5.60 25.04 10.67
CA SER A 7 -7.05 25.17 10.53
C SER A 7 -7.44 26.64 10.59
N CYS A 8 -7.98 27.19 9.50
CA CYS A 8 -8.65 28.48 9.50
C CYS A 8 -10.15 28.24 9.61
N GLY A 9 -10.70 28.49 10.79
CA GLY A 9 -12.12 28.69 10.98
C GLY A 9 -12.46 30.17 10.74
N GLY A 10 -13.39 30.45 9.85
CA GLY A 10 -13.91 31.80 9.61
C GLY A 10 -15.33 31.73 9.08
N GLY A 11 -16.27 32.28 9.88
CA GLY A 11 -17.69 32.20 9.64
C GLY A 11 -18.24 33.29 8.72
N GLY A 12 -19.44 33.01 8.24
CA GLY A 12 -20.52 34.01 8.11
C GLY A 12 -20.84 34.57 6.75
N SER A 13 -22.00 34.17 6.27
CA SER A 13 -23.11 34.99 5.79
C SER A 13 -23.50 35.02 4.32
N SER A 14 -24.69 34.46 4.12
CA SER A 14 -25.86 34.87 3.32
C SER A 14 -25.89 34.81 1.78
N ASN A 15 -26.78 33.90 1.35
CA ASN A 15 -27.84 33.98 0.31
C ASN A 15 -27.55 34.49 -1.11
N SER A 16 -27.72 33.55 -2.07
CA SER A 16 -28.83 33.67 -3.03
C SER A 16 -28.94 32.36 -3.84
N SER A 17 -30.16 31.88 -3.93
CA SER A 17 -30.63 30.69 -4.63
C SER A 17 -30.56 30.86 -6.17
N GLU A 18 -29.92 29.91 -6.87
CA GLU A 18 -30.32 29.52 -8.23
C GLU A 18 -30.26 28.00 -8.34
N THR A 19 -31.42 27.41 -8.61
CA THR A 19 -31.66 25.99 -8.84
C THR A 19 -31.26 25.61 -10.25
N ASN A 20 -30.34 24.67 -10.39
CA ASN A 20 -30.13 23.96 -11.64
C ASN A 20 -30.35 22.44 -11.39
N PRO A 21 -31.34 21.81 -12.02
CA PRO A 21 -31.62 20.39 -11.84
C PRO A 21 -30.91 19.58 -12.92
N ASN A 22 -29.84 18.91 -12.55
CA ASN A 22 -29.35 17.64 -13.07
C ASN A 22 -27.81 17.54 -12.89
N GLY A 23 -27.45 16.83 -11.87
CA GLY A 23 -26.08 16.43 -11.59
C GLY A 23 -26.08 15.80 -10.20
N SER A 24 -25.97 14.49 -10.12
CA SER A 24 -25.77 13.78 -8.87
C SER A 24 -24.36 14.08 -8.33
N ASP A 25 -24.18 15.30 -7.81
CA ASP A 25 -23.09 15.59 -6.90
C ASP A 25 -23.42 14.86 -5.59
N GLN A 26 -22.85 13.69 -5.40
CA GLN A 26 -22.71 13.17 -4.06
C GLN A 26 -21.85 14.18 -3.32
N ASP A 27 -22.44 14.97 -2.44
CA ASP A 27 -21.75 15.75 -1.43
C ASP A 27 -20.77 14.80 -0.72
N ILE A 28 -19.49 14.82 -1.14
CA ILE A 28 -18.42 14.23 -0.36
C ILE A 28 -18.35 15.09 0.89
N ASN A 29 -19.04 14.62 1.93
CA ASN A 29 -18.96 15.18 3.26
C ASN A 29 -17.50 14.92 3.70
N LEU A 30 -16.60 15.86 3.37
CA LEU A 30 -15.19 15.84 3.76
C LEU A 30 -15.20 15.68 5.28
N SER A 31 -14.95 14.46 5.75
CA SER A 31 -14.84 14.15 7.16
C SER A 31 -13.87 15.14 7.79
N THR A 32 -14.27 15.78 8.87
CA THR A 32 -13.39 16.70 9.60
C THR A 32 -12.22 15.90 10.16
N GLU A 33 -11.10 15.99 9.46
CA GLU A 33 -9.84 15.38 9.87
C GLU A 33 -9.08 16.34 10.77
N ILE A 34 -8.51 15.80 11.85
CA ILE A 34 -7.67 16.55 12.80
C ILE A 34 -6.29 15.91 12.83
N CYS A 35 -5.29 16.63 12.33
CA CYS A 35 -3.90 16.18 12.40
C CYS A 35 -3.16 16.87 13.55
N SER A 36 -2.35 16.10 14.28
CA SER A 36 -1.52 16.57 15.39
C SER A 36 -0.08 16.09 15.25
N ASN A 37 0.86 16.88 15.75
CA ASN A 37 2.26 16.46 15.83
C ASN A 37 2.39 15.29 16.80
N THR A 38 3.24 14.34 16.44
CA THR A 38 3.68 13.29 17.35
C THR A 38 4.97 13.71 18.07
N ASN A 39 5.51 12.83 18.90
CA ASN A 39 6.84 13.00 19.50
C ASN A 39 8.00 12.69 18.54
N ARG A 40 7.71 12.35 17.27
CA ARG A 40 8.70 12.13 16.22
C ARG A 40 8.66 13.29 15.22
N ASP A 41 9.84 13.71 14.83
CA ASP A 41 9.97 14.78 13.85
C ASP A 41 9.30 14.40 12.52
N ARG A 42 8.58 15.36 11.92
CA ARG A 42 7.92 15.24 10.61
C ARG A 42 6.89 14.10 10.50
N LEU A 43 6.43 13.56 11.62
CA LEU A 43 5.38 12.55 11.69
C LEU A 43 4.13 13.14 12.34
N LEU A 44 3.06 13.19 11.55
CA LEU A 44 1.74 13.61 12.04
C LEU A 44 0.87 12.38 12.30
N LYS A 45 -0.02 12.47 13.28
CA LYS A 45 -1.16 11.57 13.46
C LYS A 45 -2.43 12.32 13.06
N CYS A 46 -3.18 11.76 12.14
CA CYS A 46 -4.43 12.31 11.62
C CYS A 46 -5.60 11.44 12.02
N ASP A 47 -6.50 11.96 12.83
CA ASP A 47 -7.72 11.30 13.28
C ASP A 47 -8.90 11.79 12.45
N LEU A 48 -9.81 10.88 12.04
CA LEU A 48 -11.00 11.18 11.26
C LEU A 48 -12.14 10.20 11.57
N LYS A 49 -13.36 10.60 11.23
CA LYS A 49 -14.49 9.66 11.19
C LYS A 49 -14.67 9.13 9.77
N HIS A 50 -14.73 7.80 9.65
CA HIS A 50 -15.04 7.13 8.40
C HIS A 50 -16.02 5.98 8.67
N ASP A 51 -17.10 5.90 7.92
CA ASP A 51 -18.16 4.88 8.08
C ASP A 51 -18.62 4.72 9.54
N ASN A 52 -18.89 5.84 10.23
CA ASN A 52 -19.29 5.96 11.64
C ASN A 52 -18.29 5.38 12.65
N ARG A 53 -17.04 5.18 12.26
CA ARG A 53 -15.92 4.69 13.08
C ARG A 53 -14.89 5.77 13.27
N ASP A 54 -14.26 5.80 14.44
CA ASP A 54 -13.04 6.56 14.64
C ASP A 54 -11.90 5.81 13.97
N ARG A 55 -11.26 6.45 12.99
CA ARG A 55 -10.10 5.93 12.25
C ARG A 55 -8.97 6.93 12.38
N PHE A 56 -7.76 6.47 12.14
CA PHE A 56 -6.60 7.35 12.07
C PHE A 56 -5.52 6.78 11.16
N TYR A 57 -4.58 7.63 10.80
CA TYR A 57 -3.37 7.25 10.11
C TYR A 57 -2.21 8.13 10.56
N TYR A 58 -0.99 7.64 10.35
CA TYR A 58 0.20 8.47 10.45
C TYR A 58 0.65 8.85 9.05
N VAL A 59 1.17 10.08 8.91
CA VAL A 59 1.78 10.56 7.68
C VAL A 59 3.16 11.13 8.00
N TYR A 60 4.16 10.63 7.30
CA TYR A 60 5.53 11.11 7.34
C TYR A 60 5.84 11.86 6.06
N ALA A 61 6.36 13.07 6.17
CA ALA A 61 6.78 13.89 5.05
C ALA A 61 8.26 14.25 5.17
N PRO A 62 9.10 14.02 4.13
CA PRO A 62 10.49 14.44 4.12
C PRO A 62 10.66 15.94 4.37
N GLY A 63 11.79 16.33 4.96
CA GLY A 63 12.03 17.73 5.30
C GLY A 63 12.41 18.63 4.11
N ASN A 64 12.74 18.02 2.99
CA ASN A 64 13.19 18.68 1.76
C ASN A 64 12.15 18.69 0.63
N LEU A 65 10.86 18.53 0.97
CA LEU A 65 9.80 18.61 -0.04
C LEU A 65 9.83 19.95 -0.76
N ASP A 66 9.94 19.91 -2.09
CA ASP A 66 9.71 21.09 -2.92
C ASP A 66 8.21 21.29 -3.09
N SER A 67 7.72 22.46 -2.69
CA SER A 67 6.30 22.81 -2.82
C SER A 67 5.83 22.97 -4.28
N ASN A 68 6.74 22.96 -5.24
CA ASN A 68 6.45 23.09 -6.67
C ASN A 68 6.42 21.72 -7.38
N GLU A 69 6.83 20.65 -6.71
CA GLU A 69 6.82 19.30 -7.27
C GLU A 69 5.67 18.46 -6.71
N SER A 70 5.07 17.66 -7.56
CA SER A 70 4.10 16.65 -7.14
C SER A 70 4.82 15.44 -6.57
N ILE A 71 4.40 15.00 -5.37
CA ILE A 71 5.16 14.08 -4.53
C ILE A 71 4.52 12.70 -4.53
N PRO A 72 5.27 11.61 -4.83
CA PRO A 72 4.77 10.25 -4.72
C PRO A 72 4.35 9.89 -3.29
N VAL A 73 3.39 8.98 -3.16
CA VAL A 73 2.90 8.52 -1.86
C VAL A 73 2.94 7.00 -1.76
N LEU A 74 3.53 6.48 -0.70
CA LEU A 74 3.52 5.06 -0.37
C LEU A 74 2.62 4.79 0.84
N PHE A 75 1.59 3.99 0.66
CA PHE A 75 0.76 3.44 1.73
C PHE A 75 1.42 2.18 2.30
N ALA A 76 1.73 2.17 3.59
CA ALA A 76 2.37 1.05 4.28
C ALA A 76 1.37 0.41 5.27
N LEU A 77 0.92 -0.82 4.96
CA LEU A 77 -0.21 -1.49 5.60
C LEU A 77 0.27 -2.59 6.55
N HIS A 78 -0.12 -2.50 7.83
CA HIS A 78 0.29 -3.45 8.87
C HIS A 78 -0.39 -4.82 8.74
N GLY A 79 0.19 -5.85 9.37
CA GLY A 79 -0.38 -7.19 9.47
C GLY A 79 -1.54 -7.30 10.47
N TYR A 80 -2.24 -8.44 10.46
CA TYR A 80 -3.33 -8.75 11.40
C TYR A 80 -2.85 -8.66 12.86
N GLY A 81 -3.65 -8.04 13.72
CA GLY A 81 -3.34 -7.86 15.14
C GLY A 81 -2.24 -6.83 15.44
N SER A 82 -1.63 -6.24 14.43
CA SER A 82 -0.57 -5.23 14.55
C SER A 82 -1.14 -3.80 14.57
N SER A 83 -0.28 -2.81 14.47
CA SER A 83 -0.67 -1.40 14.42
C SER A 83 0.16 -0.63 13.40
N ALA A 84 -0.37 0.52 12.96
CA ALA A 84 0.32 1.46 12.11
C ALA A 84 1.68 1.89 12.70
N LEU A 85 1.75 2.15 14.01
CA LEU A 85 2.97 2.55 14.70
C LEU A 85 4.00 1.41 14.77
N THR A 86 3.55 0.17 15.03
CA THR A 86 4.42 -1.02 15.00
C THR A 86 5.01 -1.22 13.61
N HIS A 87 4.17 -1.11 12.58
CA HIS A 87 4.58 -1.28 11.19
C HIS A 87 5.55 -0.19 10.72
N LEU A 88 5.33 1.05 11.16
CA LEU A 88 6.24 2.18 10.91
C LEU A 88 7.65 1.91 11.45
N ASN A 89 7.76 1.39 12.69
CA ASN A 89 9.04 1.03 13.30
C ASN A 89 9.76 -0.11 12.58
N TYR A 90 9.01 -1.04 12.11
CA TYR A 90 9.38 -2.30 11.54
C TYR A 90 9.88 -2.13 10.08
N THR A 91 9.16 -1.34 9.29
CA THR A 91 9.52 -1.09 7.89
C THR A 91 10.61 -0.03 7.73
N ASN A 92 10.72 0.90 8.67
CA ASN A 92 11.73 1.96 8.68
C ASN A 92 11.88 2.72 7.35
N TYR A 93 10.76 3.14 6.73
CA TYR A 93 10.79 3.85 5.45
C TYR A 93 11.34 5.29 5.52
N PHE A 94 11.45 5.91 6.71
CA PHE A 94 11.82 7.34 6.81
C PHE A 94 13.15 7.69 6.12
N PRO A 95 14.26 6.95 6.33
CA PRO A 95 15.52 7.27 5.63
C PRO A 95 15.40 7.12 4.11
N ILE A 96 14.60 6.16 3.64
CA ILE A 96 14.35 5.94 2.21
C ILE A 96 13.53 7.10 1.64
N ALA A 97 12.50 7.54 2.38
CA ALA A 97 11.64 8.66 2.02
C ALA A 97 12.44 9.98 1.96
N ASP A 98 13.32 10.23 2.93
CA ASP A 98 14.19 11.40 2.95
C ASP A 98 15.15 11.44 1.76
N THR A 99 15.66 10.28 1.34
CA THR A 99 16.59 10.19 0.21
C THR A 99 15.88 10.34 -1.14
N ASN A 100 14.65 9.84 -1.25
CA ASN A 100 13.95 9.69 -2.53
C ASN A 100 12.71 10.60 -2.67
N ASN A 101 12.47 11.46 -1.69
CA ASN A 101 11.46 12.52 -1.75
C ASN A 101 10.03 12.01 -1.97
N PHE A 102 9.55 11.10 -1.12
CA PHE A 102 8.17 10.61 -1.12
C PHE A 102 7.53 10.64 0.27
N ILE A 103 6.21 10.72 0.30
CA ILE A 103 5.40 10.68 1.52
C ILE A 103 5.11 9.22 1.87
N VAL A 104 5.19 8.88 3.18
CA VAL A 104 4.75 7.58 3.67
C VAL A 104 3.51 7.73 4.53
N VAL A 105 2.48 6.96 4.22
CA VAL A 105 1.23 6.92 4.95
C VAL A 105 1.08 5.56 5.63
N TYR A 106 0.82 5.56 6.93
CA TYR A 106 0.60 4.36 7.73
C TYR A 106 -0.83 4.38 8.30
N PRO A 107 -1.82 3.90 7.55
CA PRO A 107 -3.18 3.82 8.05
C PRO A 107 -3.32 2.76 9.14
N GLN A 108 -4.28 2.95 10.05
CA GLN A 108 -4.61 1.98 11.08
C GLN A 108 -5.83 1.15 10.67
N GLY A 109 -5.64 -0.16 10.56
CA GLY A 109 -6.71 -1.12 10.36
C GLY A 109 -7.68 -1.16 11.56
N ALA A 110 -8.94 -1.42 11.30
CA ALA A 110 -9.96 -1.40 12.33
C ALA A 110 -9.93 -2.64 13.24
N THR A 111 -10.34 -2.46 14.50
CA THR A 111 -10.67 -3.55 15.42
C THR A 111 -12.20 -3.68 15.45
N THR A 112 -12.69 -4.91 15.45
CA THR A 112 -14.13 -5.22 15.59
C THR A 112 -14.36 -6.12 16.80
N ALA A 113 -15.62 -6.40 17.13
CA ALA A 113 -15.95 -7.29 18.24
C ALA A 113 -15.42 -8.74 18.03
N THR A 114 -15.18 -9.13 16.77
CA THR A 114 -14.81 -10.51 16.40
C THR A 114 -13.39 -10.64 15.85
N LEU A 115 -12.75 -9.54 15.48
CA LEU A 115 -11.41 -9.53 14.87
C LEU A 115 -10.54 -8.47 15.54
N SER A 116 -9.28 -8.81 15.77
CA SER A 116 -8.23 -7.87 16.12
C SER A 116 -8.04 -6.82 15.02
N SER A 117 -7.17 -5.86 15.24
CA SER A 117 -6.80 -4.88 14.22
C SER A 117 -6.48 -5.54 12.88
N HIS A 118 -7.20 -5.19 11.81
CA HIS A 118 -7.13 -5.87 10.52
C HIS A 118 -7.57 -4.99 9.36
N TRP A 119 -7.30 -5.47 8.16
CA TRP A 119 -7.86 -5.02 6.89
C TRP A 119 -8.90 -6.03 6.42
N ASN A 120 -10.04 -5.54 5.96
CA ASN A 120 -11.09 -6.37 5.38
C ASN A 120 -10.75 -6.68 3.92
N VAL A 121 -10.28 -7.89 3.69
CA VAL A 121 -9.89 -8.39 2.36
C VAL A 121 -10.81 -9.51 1.86
N GLY A 122 -12.01 -9.61 2.44
CA GLY A 122 -12.89 -10.75 2.22
C GLY A 122 -12.31 -12.06 2.77
N GLY A 123 -12.70 -13.20 2.22
CA GLY A 123 -12.16 -14.52 2.60
C GLY A 123 -12.19 -14.75 4.10
N TRP A 124 -11.03 -14.99 4.72
CA TRP A 124 -10.91 -15.23 6.17
C TRP A 124 -11.26 -14.01 7.04
N THR A 125 -11.32 -12.79 6.46
CA THR A 125 -11.82 -11.58 7.12
C THR A 125 -13.30 -11.28 6.81
N SER A 126 -14.03 -12.16 6.14
CA SER A 126 -15.41 -11.95 5.67
C SER A 126 -16.44 -11.62 6.76
N LYS A 127 -16.11 -11.86 8.05
CA LYS A 127 -16.91 -11.39 9.18
C LYS A 127 -16.78 -9.89 9.44
N SER A 128 -15.82 -9.22 8.82
CA SER A 128 -15.65 -7.77 8.89
C SER A 128 -16.64 -7.08 7.95
N THR A 129 -17.23 -5.99 8.44
CA THR A 129 -18.05 -5.07 7.63
C THR A 129 -17.36 -3.73 7.43
N VAL A 130 -16.06 -3.67 7.75
CA VAL A 130 -15.27 -2.44 7.66
C VAL A 130 -15.02 -2.11 6.20
N LYS A 131 -15.19 -0.84 5.85
CA LYS A 131 -14.99 -0.32 4.50
C LYS A 131 -13.58 0.23 4.34
N ASP A 132 -12.60 -0.67 4.25
CA ASP A 132 -11.19 -0.27 4.22
C ASP A 132 -10.75 0.29 2.86
N ILE A 133 -11.36 -0.15 1.74
CA ILE A 133 -11.10 0.42 0.41
C ILE A 133 -11.47 1.91 0.42
N GLU A 134 -12.69 2.23 0.85
CA GLU A 134 -13.19 3.60 0.90
C GLU A 134 -12.42 4.45 1.94
N PHE A 135 -11.90 3.82 3.00
CA PHE A 135 -11.04 4.51 3.97
C PHE A 135 -9.72 4.94 3.34
N ILE A 136 -9.07 4.08 2.58
CA ILE A 136 -7.82 4.41 1.87
C ILE A 136 -8.08 5.50 0.82
N ASP A 137 -9.15 5.41 0.04
CA ASP A 137 -9.52 6.45 -0.93
C ASP A 137 -9.81 7.79 -0.25
N THR A 138 -10.47 7.76 0.92
CA THR A 138 -10.69 8.97 1.74
C THR A 138 -9.36 9.62 2.13
N ILE A 139 -8.36 8.83 2.57
CA ILE A 139 -7.03 9.37 2.92
C ILE A 139 -6.36 10.00 1.69
N ILE A 140 -6.43 9.36 0.52
CA ILE A 140 -5.88 9.93 -0.73
C ILE A 140 -6.49 11.31 -1.00
N ASN A 141 -7.81 11.42 -0.93
CA ASN A 141 -8.52 12.68 -1.18
C ASN A 141 -8.19 13.76 -0.14
N LEU A 142 -8.01 13.39 1.13
CA LEU A 142 -7.60 14.31 2.20
C LEU A 142 -6.16 14.81 2.01
N LEU A 143 -5.25 13.94 1.58
CA LEU A 143 -3.86 14.33 1.26
C LEU A 143 -3.83 15.26 0.06
N LYS A 144 -4.52 14.92 -1.03
CA LYS A 144 -4.64 15.76 -2.23
C LYS A 144 -5.15 17.17 -1.93
N ALA A 145 -6.09 17.30 -0.99
CA ALA A 145 -6.63 18.62 -0.60
C ALA A 145 -5.63 19.50 0.16
N LYS A 146 -4.53 18.93 0.70
CA LYS A 146 -3.58 19.61 1.58
C LYS A 146 -2.16 19.69 1.03
N ILE A 147 -1.78 18.74 0.20
CA ILE A 147 -0.42 18.55 -0.30
C ILE A 147 -0.50 18.28 -1.81
N GLN A 148 0.43 18.84 -2.56
CA GLN A 148 0.55 18.51 -3.98
C GLN A 148 1.14 17.11 -4.16
N ILE A 149 0.29 16.08 -4.00
CA ILE A 149 0.70 14.70 -4.26
C ILE A 149 0.67 14.40 -5.76
N ASP A 150 1.51 13.45 -6.18
CA ASP A 150 1.44 12.91 -7.54
C ASP A 150 0.42 11.78 -7.57
N GLU A 151 -0.78 12.07 -8.06
CA GLU A 151 -1.88 11.10 -8.16
C GLU A 151 -1.59 9.96 -9.12
N THR A 152 -0.59 10.09 -10.00
CA THR A 152 -0.16 9.01 -10.89
C THR A 152 0.87 8.07 -10.24
N ARG A 153 1.46 8.46 -9.11
CA ARG A 153 2.48 7.69 -8.39
C ARG A 153 2.07 7.42 -6.94
N LEU A 154 0.91 6.76 -6.79
CA LEU A 154 0.45 6.21 -5.51
C LEU A 154 0.78 4.73 -5.47
N TYR A 155 1.38 4.29 -4.38
CA TYR A 155 1.83 2.92 -4.19
C TYR A 155 1.27 2.33 -2.91
N SER A 156 1.10 1.00 -2.88
CA SER A 156 0.75 0.28 -1.65
C SER A 156 1.76 -0.81 -1.35
N SER A 157 2.16 -0.91 -0.10
CA SER A 157 2.93 -2.05 0.42
C SER A 157 2.34 -2.53 1.73
N GLY A 158 2.51 -3.81 2.03
CA GLY A 158 2.04 -4.31 3.31
C GLY A 158 2.59 -5.68 3.65
N MET A 159 2.52 -6.02 4.93
CA MET A 159 2.90 -7.32 5.44
C MET A 159 1.68 -8.16 5.78
N SER A 160 1.71 -9.46 5.47
CA SER A 160 0.66 -10.39 5.89
C SER A 160 -0.73 -9.88 5.45
N ASN A 161 -1.67 -9.67 6.36
CA ASN A 161 -2.98 -9.04 6.07
C ASN A 161 -2.85 -7.71 5.31
N GLY A 162 -1.82 -6.90 5.58
CA GLY A 162 -1.52 -5.68 4.81
C GLY A 162 -1.08 -5.98 3.37
N GLY A 163 -0.38 -7.08 3.15
CA GLY A 163 -0.03 -7.58 1.80
C GLY A 163 -1.27 -8.06 1.03
N TYR A 164 -2.18 -8.78 1.69
CA TYR A 164 -3.50 -9.10 1.13
C TYR A 164 -4.28 -7.84 0.77
N MET A 165 -4.23 -6.82 1.65
CA MET A 165 -4.91 -5.56 1.39
C MET A 165 -4.30 -4.82 0.21
N SER A 166 -2.98 -4.86 0.00
CA SER A 166 -2.35 -4.26 -1.18
C SER A 166 -2.88 -4.90 -2.47
N TYR A 167 -3.02 -6.22 -2.54
CA TYR A 167 -3.69 -6.89 -3.65
C TYR A 167 -5.17 -6.51 -3.77
N HIS A 168 -5.87 -6.46 -2.64
CA HIS A 168 -7.29 -6.13 -2.61
C HIS A 168 -7.55 -4.69 -3.11
N LEU A 169 -6.66 -3.75 -2.80
CA LEU A 169 -6.71 -2.37 -3.30
C LEU A 169 -6.61 -2.32 -4.83
N ILE A 170 -5.62 -2.95 -5.44
CA ILE A 170 -5.48 -2.90 -6.90
C ILE A 170 -6.56 -3.66 -7.66
N CYS A 171 -7.25 -4.59 -7.00
CA CYS A 171 -8.39 -5.28 -7.59
C CYS A 171 -9.69 -4.46 -7.52
N ASN A 172 -9.79 -3.47 -6.61
CA ASN A 172 -11.02 -2.71 -6.36
C ASN A 172 -10.86 -1.19 -6.53
N LEU A 173 -9.62 -0.68 -6.59
CA LEU A 173 -9.29 0.75 -6.65
C LEU A 173 -8.05 0.97 -7.55
N SER A 174 -7.96 0.23 -8.65
CA SER A 174 -6.79 0.22 -9.53
C SER A 174 -6.49 1.57 -10.16
N GLU A 175 -7.50 2.42 -10.36
CA GLU A 175 -7.36 3.76 -10.93
C GLU A 175 -6.55 4.71 -10.03
N ARG A 176 -6.27 4.32 -8.79
CA ARG A 176 -5.47 5.10 -7.84
C ARG A 176 -4.03 4.62 -7.70
N PHE A 177 -3.78 3.32 -7.87
CA PHE A 177 -2.48 2.74 -7.53
C PHE A 177 -1.67 2.35 -8.76
N ALA A 178 -0.45 2.87 -8.85
CA ALA A 178 0.49 2.60 -9.94
C ALA A 178 1.22 1.27 -9.78
N ALA A 179 1.52 0.86 -8.55
CA ALA A 179 2.22 -0.40 -8.24
C ALA A 179 1.96 -0.84 -6.81
N ILE A 180 2.16 -2.14 -6.54
CA ILE A 180 2.10 -2.68 -5.18
C ILE A 180 3.27 -3.59 -4.83
N ALA A 181 3.45 -3.76 -3.52
CA ALA A 181 4.32 -4.80 -2.97
C ALA A 181 3.64 -5.52 -1.80
N SER A 182 3.73 -6.84 -1.80
CA SER A 182 3.23 -7.70 -0.74
C SER A 182 4.39 -8.46 -0.10
N VAL A 183 4.52 -8.37 1.22
CA VAL A 183 5.49 -9.14 2.01
C VAL A 183 4.73 -10.16 2.85
N THR A 184 5.01 -11.45 2.66
CA THR A 184 4.34 -12.57 3.37
C THR A 184 2.81 -12.50 3.31
N GLY A 185 2.26 -11.83 2.31
CA GLY A 185 0.84 -11.80 2.00
C GLY A 185 0.52 -12.67 0.77
N SER A 186 -0.75 -12.79 0.44
CA SER A 186 -1.26 -13.50 -0.74
C SER A 186 -2.57 -12.87 -1.19
N MET A 187 -3.33 -13.52 -2.06
CA MET A 187 -4.70 -13.16 -2.40
C MET A 187 -5.68 -14.14 -1.75
N THR A 188 -6.80 -13.65 -1.23
CA THR A 188 -7.93 -14.53 -0.88
C THR A 188 -8.61 -15.02 -2.16
N ASP A 189 -9.35 -16.14 -2.09
CA ASP A 189 -10.09 -16.64 -3.25
C ASP A 189 -11.01 -15.57 -3.84
N GLY A 190 -11.74 -14.84 -2.99
CA GLY A 190 -12.65 -13.80 -3.45
C GLY A 190 -11.95 -12.62 -4.14
N THR A 191 -10.78 -12.22 -3.66
CA THR A 191 -9.97 -11.19 -4.32
C THR A 191 -9.42 -11.70 -5.65
N TYR A 192 -8.88 -12.90 -5.68
CA TYR A 192 -8.31 -13.51 -6.88
C TYR A 192 -9.34 -13.70 -8.01
N ASP A 193 -10.49 -14.28 -7.67
CA ASP A 193 -11.51 -14.65 -8.64
C ASP A 193 -12.26 -13.43 -9.23
N ASN A 194 -12.26 -12.29 -8.51
CA ASN A 194 -12.95 -11.06 -8.93
C ASN A 194 -12.00 -9.90 -9.28
N CYS A 195 -10.70 -10.15 -9.34
CA CYS A 195 -9.72 -9.11 -9.66
C CYS A 195 -9.74 -8.75 -11.14
N SER A 196 -9.91 -7.48 -11.46
CA SER A 196 -9.87 -6.99 -12.84
C SER A 196 -9.46 -5.51 -12.85
N PRO A 197 -8.16 -5.21 -12.66
CA PRO A 197 -7.66 -3.83 -12.70
C PRO A 197 -7.92 -3.15 -14.05
N LEU A 198 -7.82 -1.84 -14.10
CA LEU A 198 -8.06 -1.06 -15.32
C LEU A 198 -6.82 -0.95 -16.23
N HIS A 199 -5.65 -1.28 -15.70
CA HIS A 199 -4.38 -1.19 -16.44
C HIS A 199 -3.42 -2.33 -15.99
N PRO A 200 -2.38 -2.64 -16.78
CA PRO A 200 -1.31 -3.56 -16.35
C PRO A 200 -0.71 -3.09 -15.04
N MET A 201 -0.56 -4.01 -14.08
CA MET A 201 -0.23 -3.69 -12.70
C MET A 201 1.15 -4.23 -12.32
N PRO A 202 2.12 -3.37 -12.02
CA PRO A 202 3.40 -3.79 -11.46
C PRO A 202 3.22 -4.40 -10.06
N VAL A 203 3.72 -5.61 -9.87
CA VAL A 203 3.56 -6.35 -8.62
C VAL A 203 4.89 -6.89 -8.13
N LEU A 204 5.23 -6.59 -6.87
CA LEU A 204 6.34 -7.23 -6.15
C LEU A 204 5.80 -8.12 -5.03
N GLN A 205 6.15 -9.39 -5.05
CA GLN A 205 5.93 -10.32 -3.94
C GLN A 205 7.26 -10.67 -3.28
N ILE A 206 7.34 -10.54 -1.94
CA ILE A 206 8.46 -11.01 -1.13
C ILE A 206 7.94 -12.11 -0.21
N HIS A 207 8.50 -13.32 -0.27
CA HIS A 207 7.97 -14.45 0.49
C HIS A 207 9.06 -15.41 0.96
N GLY A 208 8.78 -16.10 2.07
CA GLY A 208 9.63 -17.16 2.62
C GLY A 208 9.06 -18.56 2.42
N LEU A 209 9.91 -19.55 2.15
CA LEU A 209 9.45 -20.94 2.08
C LEU A 209 9.14 -21.53 3.47
N GLN A 210 9.64 -20.92 4.55
CA GLN A 210 9.35 -21.33 5.94
C GLN A 210 8.18 -20.53 6.54
N ASP A 211 7.41 -19.83 5.72
CA ASP A 211 6.21 -19.14 6.19
C ASP A 211 5.06 -20.13 6.42
N PHE A 212 4.83 -20.47 7.69
CA PHE A 212 3.74 -21.39 8.11
C PHE A 212 2.44 -20.63 8.45
N VAL A 213 2.45 -19.29 8.47
CA VAL A 213 1.26 -18.45 8.70
C VAL A 213 0.52 -18.20 7.40
N VAL A 214 1.27 -17.80 6.36
CA VAL A 214 0.79 -17.71 4.97
C VAL A 214 1.66 -18.63 4.12
N PRO A 215 1.33 -19.92 4.03
CA PRO A 215 2.17 -20.90 3.35
C PRO A 215 2.38 -20.56 1.87
N TYR A 216 3.62 -20.70 1.40
CA TYR A 216 3.98 -20.49 0.00
C TYR A 216 3.10 -21.31 -0.97
N ILE A 217 2.72 -22.51 -0.57
CA ILE A 217 1.84 -23.42 -1.35
C ILE A 217 0.34 -23.09 -1.18
N GLY A 218 0.00 -22.03 -0.43
CA GLY A 218 -1.39 -21.67 -0.13
C GLY A 218 -2.07 -22.52 0.93
N ASN A 219 -3.31 -22.17 1.23
CA ASN A 219 -4.19 -22.91 2.15
C ASN A 219 -5.67 -22.61 1.82
N SER A 220 -6.61 -23.07 2.66
CA SER A 220 -8.04 -22.86 2.45
C SER A 220 -8.52 -21.39 2.49
N GLY A 221 -7.67 -20.45 2.84
CA GLY A 221 -7.99 -19.01 2.92
C GLY A 221 -7.11 -18.13 2.03
N SER A 222 -6.14 -18.76 1.34
CA SER A 222 -5.11 -18.03 0.59
C SER A 222 -4.68 -18.82 -0.64
N LYS A 223 -4.61 -18.15 -1.79
CA LYS A 223 -3.98 -18.70 -2.99
C LYS A 223 -2.50 -19.01 -2.72
N SER A 224 -1.95 -19.99 -3.43
CA SER A 224 -0.50 -20.19 -3.41
C SER A 224 0.23 -19.00 -4.01
N ILE A 225 1.46 -18.76 -3.58
CA ILE A 225 2.27 -17.66 -4.16
C ILE A 225 2.54 -17.91 -5.65
N PRO A 226 2.84 -19.13 -6.11
CA PRO A 226 2.89 -19.42 -7.55
C PRO A 226 1.62 -19.04 -8.29
N ASP A 227 0.42 -19.40 -7.80
CA ASP A 227 -0.84 -19.01 -8.46
C ASP A 227 -1.02 -17.49 -8.54
N VAL A 228 -0.63 -16.76 -7.49
CA VAL A 228 -0.68 -15.27 -7.46
C VAL A 228 0.27 -14.69 -8.50
N ILE A 229 1.50 -15.19 -8.59
CA ILE A 229 2.49 -14.73 -9.57
C ILE A 229 2.00 -15.06 -11.00
N ASP A 230 1.54 -16.28 -11.24
CA ASP A 230 1.02 -16.69 -12.54
C ASP A 230 -0.19 -15.83 -12.97
N TYR A 231 -1.07 -15.48 -12.02
CA TYR A 231 -2.18 -14.56 -12.29
C TYR A 231 -1.66 -13.23 -12.86
N TRP A 232 -0.71 -12.57 -12.17
CA TRP A 232 -0.22 -11.26 -12.57
C TRP A 232 0.65 -11.30 -13.83
N VAL A 233 1.43 -12.37 -14.01
CA VAL A 233 2.21 -12.62 -15.25
C VAL A 233 1.28 -12.72 -16.46
N ASN A 234 0.20 -13.50 -16.34
CA ASN A 234 -0.79 -13.66 -17.40
C ASN A 234 -1.60 -12.38 -17.62
N TYR A 235 -2.06 -11.72 -16.53
CA TYR A 235 -2.83 -10.49 -16.59
C TYR A 235 -2.07 -9.38 -17.32
N ASN A 236 -0.80 -9.21 -16.99
CA ASN A 236 0.07 -8.21 -17.61
C ASN A 236 0.63 -8.67 -18.97
N SER A 237 0.32 -9.87 -19.43
CA SER A 237 0.87 -10.46 -20.67
C SER A 237 2.39 -10.46 -20.71
N CYS A 238 3.02 -10.81 -19.60
CA CYS A 238 4.48 -10.90 -19.49
C CYS A 238 5.03 -12.14 -20.21
N LYS A 239 6.35 -12.15 -20.45
CA LYS A 239 7.05 -13.38 -20.81
C LYS A 239 6.95 -14.37 -19.65
N LEU A 240 6.59 -15.64 -19.94
CA LEU A 240 6.35 -16.66 -18.91
C LEU A 240 7.60 -17.11 -18.15
N GLU A 241 8.77 -17.04 -18.79
CA GLU A 241 10.05 -17.40 -18.18
C GLU A 241 10.65 -16.16 -17.51
N PRO A 242 10.91 -16.19 -16.19
CA PRO A 242 11.50 -15.05 -15.51
C PRO A 242 13.00 -14.88 -15.85
N ASN A 243 13.47 -13.67 -15.75
CA ASN A 243 14.89 -13.39 -15.60
C ASN A 243 15.26 -13.62 -14.13
N GLN A 244 15.97 -14.71 -13.86
CA GLN A 244 16.32 -15.13 -12.51
C GLN A 244 17.72 -14.64 -12.10
N LEU A 245 17.79 -13.98 -10.96
CA LEU A 245 19.03 -13.61 -10.28
C LEU A 245 19.07 -14.29 -8.91
N ILE A 246 20.18 -14.96 -8.63
CA ILE A 246 20.43 -15.59 -7.33
C ILE A 246 21.51 -14.80 -6.60
N LYS A 247 21.21 -14.37 -5.37
CA LYS A 247 22.17 -13.71 -4.47
C LYS A 247 22.38 -14.58 -3.24
N TYR A 248 23.58 -14.49 -2.67
CA TYR A 248 23.91 -15.11 -1.40
C TYR A 248 24.04 -14.01 -0.34
N SER A 249 23.39 -14.17 0.80
CA SER A 249 23.59 -13.33 1.98
C SER A 249 24.98 -13.57 2.59
N ASN A 250 25.35 -12.71 3.55
CA ASN A 250 26.61 -12.89 4.29
C ASN A 250 26.67 -14.21 5.10
N ASN A 251 25.53 -14.82 5.37
CA ASN A 251 25.38 -16.12 6.04
C ASN A 251 25.30 -17.29 5.05
N PHE A 252 25.55 -17.03 3.76
CA PHE A 252 25.40 -17.99 2.64
C PHE A 252 23.94 -18.41 2.37
N ASP A 253 22.96 -17.70 2.92
CA ASP A 253 21.57 -17.94 2.62
C ASP A 253 21.26 -17.49 1.18
N LEU A 254 20.49 -18.27 0.50
CA LEU A 254 20.10 -18.05 -0.88
C LEU A 254 18.89 -17.10 -0.94
N VAL A 255 18.98 -16.07 -1.77
CA VAL A 255 17.82 -15.21 -2.13
C VAL A 255 17.63 -15.29 -3.63
N ILE A 256 16.43 -15.65 -4.06
CA ILE A 256 16.05 -15.80 -5.46
C ILE A 256 15.21 -14.59 -5.87
N PHE A 257 15.58 -13.96 -6.97
CA PHE A 257 14.88 -12.85 -7.58
C PHE A 257 14.40 -13.29 -8.95
N ASP A 258 13.12 -13.56 -9.11
CA ASP A 258 12.49 -13.86 -10.38
C ASP A 258 11.78 -12.60 -10.88
N THR A 259 12.19 -12.10 -12.05
CA THR A 259 11.58 -10.92 -12.66
C THR A 259 10.96 -11.32 -14.01
N TYR A 260 9.67 -11.18 -14.11
CA TYR A 260 8.90 -11.38 -15.35
C TYR A 260 8.79 -10.05 -16.08
N GLU A 261 9.39 -10.02 -17.27
CA GLU A 261 9.57 -8.81 -18.08
C GLU A 261 8.78 -8.91 -19.39
N ASN A 262 8.93 -7.88 -20.23
CA ASN A 262 8.24 -7.75 -21.53
C ASN A 262 6.71 -7.79 -21.38
N CYS A 263 6.21 -7.24 -20.29
CA CYS A 263 4.79 -7.10 -20.04
C CYS A 263 4.20 -5.88 -20.81
N LEU A 264 2.89 -5.80 -20.87
CA LEU A 264 2.21 -4.60 -21.36
C LEU A 264 2.64 -3.35 -20.59
N ASN A 265 2.75 -2.21 -21.24
CA ASN A 265 3.18 -0.92 -20.68
C ASN A 265 4.56 -0.98 -19.97
N ASN A 266 5.41 -1.94 -20.34
CA ASN A 266 6.72 -2.19 -19.75
C ASN A 266 6.70 -2.38 -18.21
N VAL A 267 5.58 -2.81 -17.65
CA VAL A 267 5.52 -3.18 -16.24
C VAL A 267 6.25 -4.51 -16.00
N ASN A 268 6.53 -4.83 -14.74
CA ASN A 268 7.12 -6.12 -14.36
C ASN A 268 6.31 -6.77 -13.25
N VAL A 269 6.39 -8.10 -13.18
CA VAL A 269 6.02 -8.88 -12.01
C VAL A 269 7.30 -9.45 -11.40
N LYS A 270 7.52 -9.25 -10.10
CA LYS A 270 8.75 -9.68 -9.43
C LYS A 270 8.42 -10.51 -8.20
N LEU A 271 9.07 -11.67 -8.07
CA LEU A 271 9.08 -12.49 -6.87
C LEU A 271 10.49 -12.46 -6.25
N ILE A 272 10.57 -12.11 -4.96
CA ILE A 272 11.77 -12.31 -4.15
C ILE A 272 11.46 -13.43 -3.18
N LEU A 273 12.14 -14.56 -3.33
CA LEU A 273 11.93 -15.77 -2.56
C LEU A 273 13.15 -16.08 -1.70
N HIS A 274 12.92 -16.29 -0.41
CA HIS A 274 13.97 -16.67 0.54
C HIS A 274 13.66 -18.04 1.14
N PRO A 275 14.49 -19.07 0.91
CA PRO A 275 14.21 -20.45 1.37
C PRO A 275 14.07 -20.58 2.89
N GLU A 276 14.81 -19.80 3.68
CA GLU A 276 14.86 -19.91 5.13
C GLU A 276 14.01 -18.85 5.85
N MET A 277 13.36 -17.94 5.12
CA MET A 277 12.55 -16.88 5.71
C MET A 277 11.19 -17.43 6.18
N ASP A 278 10.84 -17.08 7.40
CA ASP A 278 9.53 -17.31 8.00
C ASP A 278 8.55 -16.15 7.75
N HIS A 279 7.50 -16.00 8.59
CA HIS A 279 6.50 -14.94 8.48
C HIS A 279 7.01 -13.60 9.04
N THR A 280 7.93 -12.95 8.34
CA THR A 280 8.60 -11.75 8.79
C THR A 280 8.80 -10.70 7.69
N TRP A 281 9.18 -9.48 8.08
CA TRP A 281 9.62 -8.42 7.19
C TRP A 281 11.13 -8.50 7.05
N PRO A 282 11.69 -8.94 5.93
CA PRO A 282 13.12 -9.21 5.84
C PRO A 282 13.94 -7.92 5.89
N THR A 283 15.02 -7.99 6.67
CA THR A 283 16.06 -6.96 6.75
C THR A 283 17.35 -7.42 6.08
N LEU A 284 18.16 -6.46 5.62
CA LEU A 284 19.44 -6.78 4.99
C LEU A 284 20.36 -7.56 5.92
N GLN A 285 20.28 -7.29 7.23
CA GLN A 285 21.13 -7.93 8.23
C GLN A 285 20.75 -9.38 8.47
N GLU A 286 19.46 -9.70 8.50
CA GLU A 286 18.95 -11.03 8.85
C GLU A 286 18.85 -11.96 7.64
N TYR A 287 18.36 -11.43 6.50
CA TYR A 287 18.01 -12.23 5.33
C TYR A 287 18.77 -11.82 4.06
N GLY A 288 19.74 -10.91 4.15
CA GLY A 288 20.49 -10.47 2.98
C GLY A 288 19.67 -9.67 1.97
N VAL A 289 18.43 -9.33 2.30
CA VAL A 289 17.53 -8.51 1.49
C VAL A 289 16.76 -7.55 2.39
N SER A 290 16.64 -6.29 1.98
CA SER A 290 15.83 -5.28 2.68
C SER A 290 14.51 -5.11 1.95
N ALA A 291 13.41 -5.58 2.53
CA ALA A 291 12.09 -5.43 1.91
C ALA A 291 11.78 -3.96 1.59
N SER A 292 12.03 -3.05 2.51
CA SER A 292 11.71 -1.63 2.31
C SER A 292 12.47 -1.00 1.14
N ASN A 293 13.78 -1.34 0.97
CA ASN A 293 14.56 -0.86 -0.16
C ASN A 293 14.11 -1.51 -1.49
N GLU A 294 13.90 -2.83 -1.49
CA GLU A 294 13.44 -3.53 -2.70
C GLU A 294 12.06 -3.04 -3.15
N ILE A 295 11.17 -2.76 -2.19
CA ILE A 295 9.84 -2.21 -2.46
C ILE A 295 9.95 -0.84 -3.11
N TRP A 296 10.67 0.10 -2.50
CA TRP A 296 10.81 1.43 -3.07
C TRP A 296 11.50 1.38 -4.45
N ASN A 297 12.60 0.67 -4.56
CA ASN A 297 13.33 0.49 -5.82
C ASN A 297 12.47 -0.12 -6.93
N PHE A 298 11.47 -0.92 -6.58
CA PHE A 298 10.54 -1.50 -7.55
C PHE A 298 9.41 -0.54 -7.89
N VAL A 299 8.63 -0.08 -6.88
CA VAL A 299 7.41 0.68 -7.15
C VAL A 299 7.68 2.05 -7.77
N SER A 300 8.81 2.70 -7.40
CA SER A 300 9.16 4.03 -7.89
C SER A 300 9.47 4.10 -9.38
N GLN A 301 9.60 2.95 -10.05
CA GLN A 301 9.81 2.87 -11.50
C GLN A 301 8.53 3.05 -12.32
N TYR A 302 7.36 3.14 -11.66
CA TYR A 302 6.06 3.09 -12.34
C TYR A 302 5.17 4.26 -11.96
N ASP A 303 4.35 4.65 -12.93
CA ASP A 303 3.16 5.46 -12.73
C ASP A 303 1.90 4.69 -13.21
N LEU A 304 0.74 5.32 -13.19
CA LEU A 304 -0.52 4.70 -13.67
C LEU A 304 -0.48 4.29 -15.15
N TYR A 305 0.49 4.77 -15.91
CA TYR A 305 0.61 4.49 -17.34
C TYR A 305 1.64 3.41 -17.67
N GLY A 306 2.43 3.00 -16.67
CA GLY A 306 3.44 1.95 -16.79
C GLY A 306 4.83 2.39 -16.32
N PHE A 307 5.88 1.90 -16.98
CA PHE A 307 7.27 2.23 -16.64
C PHE A 307 7.58 3.70 -16.97
N ILE A 308 8.18 4.40 -16.01
CA ILE A 308 8.61 5.80 -16.16
C ILE A 308 9.96 5.81 -16.91
N GLU A 309 10.02 6.49 -18.06
CA GLU A 309 11.25 6.65 -18.87
C GLU A 309 12.23 7.71 -18.29
#